data_336198de05505dfcc731a1e8377a5cb2
#
_entry.id   336198de05505dfcc731a1e8377a5cb2
#
_cell.length_a   1.000
_cell.length_b   1.000
_cell.length_c   1.000
_cell.angle_alpha   90.00
_cell.angle_beta   90.00
_cell.angle_gamma   90.00
#
_symmetry.space_group_name_H-M   'P 1'
#
loop_
_entity.id
_entity.type
_entity.pdbx_description
1 polymer ?
#
loop_
_entity_poly.entity_id
_entity_poly.type
_entity_poly.pdbx_seq_one_letter_code
_entity_poly.pdbx_strand_id
1 'polypeptide(L)'
;MTKDSLIQQAFEVAAERYAVVGVDVRKALEDMKKISLSLHCWQADDVSGFENQGGSLTGGIQVTGNYPGRARTIDELRRDVLKAKSYIPGNHRLSLHEIYGDFQGEKVDRDEVEPRHFESWIQWAKENDFKLDFNSTSFSHPKSGDLTLANPSDDIRNFWIEHTKRCRWISDEMGKAQNDPCMMNLWIHDGSKEVPASRLRYRRILEESLDEIFATEYKWMKDCIEAKLFGIGLESYTAVSYTHLRAHETELHL
;
A
#
# COMPACT_ATOMS: atom_id res chain seq x y z
N MET A 1 -40.96 -16.19 -8.06
CA MET A 1 -39.79 -16.29 -7.18
C MET A 1 -39.35 -14.87 -6.85
N THR A 2 -39.09 -14.59 -5.57
CA THR A 2 -38.52 -13.31 -5.16
C THR A 2 -37.03 -13.24 -5.53
N LYS A 3 -36.48 -12.04 -5.64
CA LYS A 3 -35.04 -11.85 -5.91
C LYS A 3 -34.19 -12.61 -4.89
N ASP A 4 -34.56 -12.59 -3.61
CA ASP A 4 -33.87 -13.27 -2.53
C ASP A 4 -33.87 -14.79 -2.66
N SER A 5 -34.99 -15.39 -3.11
CA SER A 5 -35.04 -16.82 -3.34
C SER A 5 -34.14 -17.28 -4.49
N LEU A 6 -33.95 -16.44 -5.52
CA LEU A 6 -33.03 -16.74 -6.62
C LEU A 6 -31.59 -16.64 -6.18
N ILE A 7 -31.25 -15.64 -5.33
CA ILE A 7 -29.91 -15.51 -4.74
C ILE A 7 -29.58 -16.72 -3.89
N GLN A 8 -30.52 -17.15 -3.04
CA GLN A 8 -30.33 -18.35 -2.20
C GLN A 8 -30.09 -19.61 -3.03
N GLN A 9 -30.89 -19.82 -4.08
CA GLN A 9 -30.71 -20.98 -4.97
C GLN A 9 -29.32 -20.94 -5.67
N ALA A 10 -28.88 -19.76 -6.15
CA ALA A 10 -27.58 -19.63 -6.76
C ALA A 10 -26.45 -19.92 -5.77
N PHE A 11 -26.60 -19.49 -4.51
CA PHE A 11 -25.65 -19.78 -3.45
C PHE A 11 -25.54 -21.29 -3.17
N GLU A 12 -26.68 -22.02 -3.05
CA GLU A 12 -26.66 -23.48 -2.81
C GLU A 12 -25.96 -24.22 -3.95
N VAL A 13 -26.25 -23.86 -5.21
CA VAL A 13 -25.57 -24.44 -6.38
C VAL A 13 -24.07 -24.18 -6.35
N ALA A 14 -23.66 -22.98 -5.97
CA ALA A 14 -22.23 -22.65 -5.83
C ALA A 14 -21.60 -23.46 -4.69
N ALA A 15 -22.25 -23.56 -3.54
CA ALA A 15 -21.77 -24.32 -2.39
C ALA A 15 -21.55 -25.79 -2.71
N GLU A 16 -22.48 -26.43 -3.44
CA GLU A 16 -22.35 -27.83 -3.92
C GLU A 16 -21.11 -28.00 -4.81
N ARG A 17 -20.85 -27.05 -5.72
CA ARG A 17 -19.67 -27.10 -6.60
C ARG A 17 -18.37 -26.96 -5.84
N TYR A 18 -18.31 -26.08 -4.86
CA TYR A 18 -17.13 -25.92 -3.99
C TYR A 18 -16.92 -27.15 -3.10
N ALA A 19 -17.99 -27.80 -2.64
CA ALA A 19 -17.89 -29.03 -1.85
C ALA A 19 -17.19 -30.16 -2.62
N VAL A 20 -17.36 -30.26 -3.94
CA VAL A 20 -16.68 -31.25 -4.79
C VAL A 20 -15.14 -31.14 -4.70
N VAL A 21 -14.62 -29.93 -4.48
CA VAL A 21 -13.17 -29.67 -4.30
C VAL A 21 -12.77 -29.55 -2.82
N GLY A 22 -13.63 -29.99 -1.90
CA GLY A 22 -13.33 -30.07 -0.47
C GLY A 22 -13.52 -28.76 0.29
N VAL A 23 -14.18 -27.76 -0.28
CA VAL A 23 -14.40 -26.46 0.37
C VAL A 23 -15.79 -26.39 0.99
N ASP A 24 -15.85 -26.21 2.31
CA ASP A 24 -17.06 -25.82 3.04
C ASP A 24 -17.25 -24.30 2.94
N VAL A 25 -18.10 -23.86 2.01
CA VAL A 25 -18.35 -22.45 1.75
C VAL A 25 -18.90 -21.71 2.96
N ARG A 26 -19.79 -22.37 3.75
CA ARG A 26 -20.39 -21.72 4.92
C ARG A 26 -19.35 -21.46 6.00
N LYS A 27 -18.50 -22.46 6.27
CA LYS A 27 -17.38 -22.31 7.19
C LYS A 27 -16.38 -21.27 6.69
N ALA A 28 -16.05 -21.26 5.42
CA ALA A 28 -15.14 -20.28 4.82
C ALA A 28 -15.67 -18.85 5.00
N LEU A 29 -16.95 -18.61 4.77
CA LEU A 29 -17.59 -17.30 4.98
C LEU A 29 -17.59 -16.87 6.46
N GLU A 30 -17.81 -17.81 7.40
CA GLU A 30 -17.70 -17.50 8.83
C GLU A 30 -16.25 -17.20 9.24
N ASP A 31 -15.28 -17.90 8.69
CA ASP A 31 -13.88 -17.63 8.97
C ASP A 31 -13.42 -16.28 8.35
N MET A 32 -13.93 -15.93 7.18
CA MET A 32 -13.68 -14.61 6.55
C MET A 32 -14.16 -13.43 7.40
N LYS A 33 -15.21 -13.59 8.21
CA LYS A 33 -15.67 -12.53 9.12
C LYS A 33 -14.62 -12.13 10.18
N LYS A 34 -13.63 -12.99 10.43
CA LYS A 34 -12.54 -12.77 11.38
C LYS A 34 -11.33 -12.08 10.75
N ILE A 35 -11.32 -11.96 9.43
CA ILE A 35 -10.23 -11.37 8.65
C ILE A 35 -10.61 -9.96 8.26
N SER A 36 -9.76 -9.00 8.60
CA SER A 36 -9.95 -7.62 8.16
C SER A 36 -9.39 -7.41 6.75
N LEU A 37 -10.19 -6.78 5.90
CA LEU A 37 -9.77 -6.40 4.55
C LEU A 37 -9.18 -4.99 4.57
N SER A 38 -7.96 -4.85 4.08
CA SER A 38 -7.31 -3.56 3.92
C SER A 38 -7.61 -2.98 2.54
N LEU A 39 -8.39 -1.90 2.51
CA LEU A 39 -8.81 -1.22 1.28
C LEU A 39 -7.78 -0.16 0.91
N HIS A 40 -7.32 -0.15 -0.33
CA HIS A 40 -6.42 0.89 -0.82
C HIS A 40 -7.15 2.21 -1.08
N CYS A 41 -6.58 3.31 -0.58
CA CYS A 41 -7.13 4.66 -0.72
C CYS A 41 -7.09 5.20 -2.15
N TRP A 42 -6.09 4.86 -2.91
CA TRP A 42 -5.83 5.41 -4.26
C TRP A 42 -6.88 5.05 -5.32
N GLN A 43 -7.76 4.12 -5.05
CA GLN A 43 -8.85 3.78 -5.96
C GLN A 43 -9.91 4.89 -6.08
N ALA A 44 -9.91 5.86 -5.18
CA ALA A 44 -10.89 6.93 -5.15
C ALA A 44 -10.41 8.23 -5.82
N ASP A 45 -9.10 8.46 -5.96
CA ASP A 45 -8.53 9.70 -6.52
C ASP A 45 -7.57 9.52 -7.69
N ASP A 46 -7.47 8.30 -8.22
CA ASP A 46 -6.58 7.96 -9.32
C ASP A 46 -5.08 8.21 -9.02
N VAL A 47 -4.68 7.90 -7.77
CA VAL A 47 -3.27 7.94 -7.31
C VAL A 47 -2.65 9.35 -7.26
N SER A 48 -3.44 10.39 -7.17
CA SER A 48 -2.93 11.78 -7.17
C SER A 48 -2.47 12.25 -5.79
N GLY A 49 -3.16 11.80 -4.72
CA GLY A 49 -2.90 12.30 -3.36
C GLY A 49 -3.24 13.79 -3.19
N PHE A 50 -2.84 14.32 -2.06
CA PHE A 50 -3.12 15.72 -1.67
C PHE A 50 -1.84 16.54 -1.43
N GLU A 51 -0.68 15.96 -1.66
CA GLU A 51 0.58 16.70 -1.69
C GLU A 51 0.65 17.62 -2.93
N ASN A 52 1.13 18.83 -2.74
CA ASN A 52 1.15 19.83 -3.81
C ASN A 52 2.55 19.91 -4.47
N GLN A 53 3.01 18.81 -5.02
CA GLN A 53 4.39 18.67 -5.53
C GLN A 53 4.59 19.19 -6.96
N GLY A 54 3.51 19.47 -7.71
CA GLY A 54 3.62 19.97 -9.09
C GLY A 54 4.38 19.03 -10.05
N GLY A 55 4.63 17.80 -9.64
CA GLY A 55 5.34 16.79 -10.42
C GLY A 55 4.46 16.17 -11.50
N SER A 56 5.09 15.77 -12.60
CA SER A 56 4.44 14.88 -13.56
C SER A 56 4.32 13.49 -12.96
N LEU A 57 3.20 12.83 -13.20
CA LEU A 57 3.00 11.43 -12.81
C LEU A 57 4.09 10.56 -13.45
N THR A 58 4.95 9.96 -12.64
CA THR A 58 6.04 9.10 -13.09
C THR A 58 6.00 7.78 -12.33
N GLY A 59 6.06 6.68 -13.06
CA GLY A 59 6.11 5.32 -12.49
C GLY A 59 4.75 4.76 -12.08
N GLY A 60 4.65 3.45 -12.04
CA GLY A 60 3.45 2.72 -11.68
C GLY A 60 2.43 2.61 -12.82
N ILE A 61 1.38 1.84 -12.57
CA ILE A 61 0.20 1.79 -13.43
C ILE A 61 -0.67 2.98 -13.05
N GLN A 62 -0.73 3.94 -13.94
CA GLN A 62 -1.69 5.03 -13.81
C GLN A 62 -2.98 4.61 -14.49
N VAL A 63 -4.01 4.39 -13.72
CA VAL A 63 -5.35 4.27 -14.25
C VAL A 63 -5.91 5.67 -14.38
N THR A 64 -5.62 6.33 -15.49
CA THR A 64 -6.27 7.58 -15.85
C THR A 64 -7.67 7.25 -16.32
N GLY A 65 -8.58 7.01 -15.40
CA GLY A 65 -9.98 6.84 -15.71
C GLY A 65 -10.62 8.20 -15.95
N ASN A 66 -11.48 8.29 -16.97
CA ASN A 66 -12.48 9.35 -17.09
C ASN A 66 -13.52 9.20 -15.97
N TYR A 67 -13.07 9.05 -14.73
CA TYR A 67 -13.99 8.89 -13.62
C TYR A 67 -14.50 10.27 -13.19
N PRO A 68 -15.77 10.61 -13.46
CA PRO A 68 -16.29 11.95 -13.18
C PRO A 68 -16.43 12.27 -11.69
N GLY A 69 -16.12 11.32 -10.82
CA GLY A 69 -16.21 11.44 -9.37
C GLY A 69 -14.89 11.30 -8.63
N ARG A 70 -13.74 11.51 -9.30
CA ARG A 70 -12.43 11.49 -8.65
C ARG A 70 -12.39 12.41 -7.43
N ALA A 71 -11.95 11.89 -6.27
CA ALA A 71 -11.77 12.68 -5.07
C ALA A 71 -10.66 13.74 -5.28
N ARG A 72 -10.96 14.98 -4.93
CA ARG A 72 -10.06 16.14 -5.06
C ARG A 72 -9.66 16.69 -3.70
N THR A 73 -10.34 16.24 -2.66
CA THR A 73 -10.10 16.63 -1.27
C THR A 73 -10.17 15.41 -0.36
N ILE A 74 -9.59 15.54 0.82
CA ILE A 74 -9.65 14.50 1.87
C ILE A 74 -11.09 14.13 2.20
N ASP A 75 -11.99 15.11 2.29
CA ASP A 75 -13.40 14.88 2.63
C ASP A 75 -14.15 14.13 1.50
N GLU A 76 -13.82 14.41 0.24
CA GLU A 76 -14.36 13.66 -0.90
C GLU A 76 -13.89 12.20 -0.82
N LEU A 77 -12.59 11.96 -0.60
CA LEU A 77 -12.03 10.63 -0.46
C LEU A 77 -12.64 9.85 0.71
N ARG A 78 -12.80 10.49 1.87
CA ARG A 78 -13.43 9.89 3.05
C ARG A 78 -14.88 9.45 2.76
N ARG A 79 -15.64 10.26 2.04
CA ARG A 79 -17.02 9.91 1.65
C ARG A 79 -17.05 8.72 0.69
N ASP A 80 -16.13 8.68 -0.27
CA ASP A 80 -16.05 7.59 -1.23
C ASP A 80 -15.63 6.28 -0.56
N VAL A 81 -14.68 6.32 0.36
CA VAL A 81 -14.27 5.17 1.18
C VAL A 81 -15.43 4.64 2.02
N LEU A 82 -16.19 5.51 2.69
CA LEU A 82 -17.39 5.11 3.45
C LEU A 82 -18.45 4.49 2.54
N LYS A 83 -18.61 5.03 1.34
CA LYS A 83 -19.54 4.46 0.36
C LYS A 83 -19.08 3.07 -0.09
N ALA A 84 -17.80 2.89 -0.38
CA ALA A 84 -17.24 1.59 -0.72
C ALA A 84 -17.42 0.58 0.44
N LYS A 85 -17.11 0.98 1.69
CA LYS A 85 -17.34 0.17 2.88
C LYS A 85 -18.78 -0.32 2.98
N SER A 86 -19.76 0.52 2.65
CA SER A 86 -21.18 0.16 2.73
C SER A 86 -21.60 -0.98 1.80
N TYR A 87 -20.78 -1.33 0.81
CA TYR A 87 -21.04 -2.41 -0.14
C TYR A 87 -20.26 -3.69 0.17
N ILE A 88 -19.26 -3.62 1.03
CA ILE A 88 -18.35 -4.73 1.32
C ILE A 88 -18.61 -5.20 2.75
N PRO A 89 -19.11 -6.41 2.97
CA PRO A 89 -19.32 -6.92 4.32
C PRO A 89 -17.98 -7.26 5.00
N GLY A 90 -17.96 -7.21 6.33
CA GLY A 90 -16.81 -7.60 7.15
C GLY A 90 -16.13 -6.45 7.84
N ASN A 91 -14.95 -6.72 8.41
CA ASN A 91 -14.11 -5.74 9.08
C ASN A 91 -13.15 -5.11 8.07
N HIS A 92 -12.96 -3.80 8.16
CA HIS A 92 -12.15 -3.07 7.17
C HIS A 92 -11.00 -2.34 7.81
N ARG A 93 -9.91 -2.30 7.07
CA ARG A 93 -8.78 -1.40 7.27
C ARG A 93 -8.68 -0.49 6.05
N LEU A 94 -8.12 0.68 6.21
CA LEU A 94 -7.82 1.57 5.09
C LEU A 94 -6.31 1.70 4.97
N SER A 95 -5.78 1.28 3.82
CA SER A 95 -4.36 1.40 3.50
C SER A 95 -4.11 2.76 2.85
N LEU A 96 -3.59 3.69 3.65
CA LEU A 96 -3.22 5.03 3.19
C LEU A 96 -1.82 5.03 2.57
N HIS A 97 -1.60 5.94 1.64
CA HIS A 97 -0.28 6.33 1.20
C HIS A 97 0.16 7.65 1.83
N GLU A 98 1.45 7.87 1.89
CA GLU A 98 2.02 9.12 2.42
C GLU A 98 1.43 10.36 1.72
N ILE A 99 1.23 10.31 0.40
CA ILE A 99 0.68 11.42 -0.40
C ILE A 99 -0.75 11.86 -0.02
N TYR A 100 -1.42 11.11 0.85
CA TYR A 100 -2.75 11.43 1.35
C TYR A 100 -2.74 12.15 2.70
N GLY A 101 -1.58 12.64 3.14
CA GLY A 101 -1.46 13.47 4.36
C GLY A 101 -2.37 14.69 4.33
N ASP A 102 -2.84 15.09 5.50
CA ASP A 102 -3.59 16.34 5.73
C ASP A 102 -2.59 17.46 5.98
N PHE A 103 -2.02 17.98 4.92
CA PHE A 103 -0.95 18.98 5.00
C PHE A 103 -1.48 20.40 5.27
N GLN A 104 -2.79 20.67 5.21
CA GLN A 104 -3.43 21.96 5.48
C GLN A 104 -2.80 23.14 4.72
N GLY A 105 -2.29 22.88 3.53
CA GLY A 105 -1.61 23.86 2.69
C GLY A 105 -0.12 24.07 3.01
N GLU A 106 0.42 23.36 3.98
CA GLU A 106 1.85 23.30 4.26
C GLU A 106 2.57 22.60 3.10
N LYS A 107 3.74 23.12 2.74
CA LYS A 107 4.62 22.45 1.77
C LYS A 107 5.59 21.58 2.55
N VAL A 108 5.38 20.29 2.49
CA VAL A 108 6.19 19.28 3.16
C VAL A 108 6.75 18.37 2.08
N ASP A 109 8.06 18.14 2.05
CA ASP A 109 8.65 17.14 1.17
C ASP A 109 8.53 15.74 1.83
N ARG A 110 8.66 14.68 1.04
CA ARG A 110 8.42 13.31 1.50
C ARG A 110 9.40 12.84 2.59
N ASP A 111 10.59 13.39 2.62
CA ASP A 111 11.57 13.14 3.70
C ASP A 111 11.36 14.04 4.95
N GLU A 112 10.31 14.85 4.96
CA GLU A 112 9.94 15.73 6.09
C GLU A 112 8.57 15.39 6.69
N VAL A 113 7.86 14.42 6.11
CA VAL A 113 6.52 14.03 6.56
C VAL A 113 6.54 13.51 8.01
N GLU A 114 5.49 13.83 8.79
CA GLU A 114 5.39 13.52 10.21
C GLU A 114 4.02 12.96 10.60
N PRO A 115 3.88 12.26 11.75
CA PRO A 115 2.61 11.73 12.23
C PRO A 115 1.49 12.77 12.34
N ARG A 116 1.81 14.05 12.64
CA ARG A 116 0.83 15.13 12.74
C ARG A 116 0.02 15.34 11.45
N HIS A 117 0.60 15.03 10.29
CA HIS A 117 -0.08 15.13 9.00
C HIS A 117 -1.14 14.02 8.80
N PHE A 118 -1.22 13.07 9.71
CA PHE A 118 -2.18 11.97 9.66
C PHE A 118 -3.12 11.91 10.86
N GLU A 119 -3.04 12.85 11.80
CA GLU A 119 -3.92 12.90 12.98
C GLU A 119 -5.39 12.96 12.61
N SER A 120 -5.75 13.74 11.57
CA SER A 120 -7.13 13.84 11.10
C SER A 120 -7.63 12.52 10.49
N TRP A 121 -6.74 11.70 9.92
CA TRP A 121 -7.06 10.36 9.43
C TRP A 121 -7.26 9.37 10.58
N ILE A 122 -6.40 9.43 11.60
CA ILE A 122 -6.51 8.58 12.80
C ILE A 122 -7.85 8.84 13.50
N GLN A 123 -8.21 10.10 13.68
CA GLN A 123 -9.48 10.47 14.31
C GLN A 123 -10.67 10.01 13.46
N TRP A 124 -10.65 10.26 12.15
CA TRP A 124 -11.72 9.85 11.25
C TRP A 124 -11.87 8.32 11.20
N ALA A 125 -10.77 7.58 11.17
CA ALA A 125 -10.80 6.12 11.16
C ALA A 125 -11.47 5.56 12.42
N LYS A 126 -11.14 6.12 13.59
CA LYS A 126 -11.74 5.77 14.87
C LYS A 126 -13.25 6.04 14.90
N GLU A 127 -13.69 7.17 14.37
CA GLU A 127 -15.10 7.55 14.31
C GLU A 127 -15.93 6.68 13.35
N ASN A 128 -15.29 6.08 12.36
CA ASN A 128 -15.95 5.32 11.31
C ASN A 128 -15.65 3.82 11.35
N ASP A 129 -15.11 3.33 12.46
CA ASP A 129 -14.79 1.91 12.66
C ASP A 129 -13.90 1.35 11.53
N PHE A 130 -12.82 2.08 11.23
CA PHE A 130 -11.70 1.63 10.44
C PHE A 130 -10.45 1.48 11.29
N LYS A 131 -9.56 0.60 10.88
CA LYS A 131 -8.16 0.64 11.25
C LYS A 131 -7.34 1.08 10.05
N LEU A 132 -6.17 1.65 10.31
CA LEU A 132 -5.28 2.16 9.26
C LEU A 132 -4.10 1.23 9.03
N ASP A 133 -3.75 1.08 7.78
CA ASP A 133 -2.47 0.60 7.28
C ASP A 133 -1.81 1.70 6.46
N PHE A 134 -0.52 1.57 6.16
CA PHE A 134 0.23 2.65 5.56
C PHE A 134 1.19 2.16 4.46
N ASN A 135 1.48 3.05 3.52
CA ASN A 135 2.42 2.78 2.44
C ASN A 135 3.39 3.95 2.26
N SER A 136 4.65 3.64 2.03
CA SER A 136 5.58 4.59 1.44
C SER A 136 5.25 4.85 -0.02
N THR A 137 5.60 6.03 -0.53
CA THR A 137 5.30 6.43 -1.91
C THR A 137 6.56 6.87 -2.61
N SER A 138 7.05 6.04 -3.54
CA SER A 138 8.32 6.27 -4.24
C SER A 138 8.16 6.64 -5.71
N PHE A 139 6.95 7.04 -6.14
CA PHE A 139 6.64 7.45 -7.52
C PHE A 139 6.15 8.90 -7.57
N SER A 140 6.09 9.47 -8.76
CA SER A 140 5.53 10.81 -9.02
C SER A 140 6.21 11.95 -8.22
N HIS A 141 7.52 11.83 -8.00
CA HIS A 141 8.33 12.83 -7.32
C HIS A 141 9.54 13.19 -8.18
N PRO A 142 10.08 14.44 -8.14
CA PRO A 142 11.25 14.82 -8.94
C PRO A 142 12.50 13.96 -8.72
N LYS A 143 12.66 13.40 -7.52
CA LYS A 143 13.73 12.44 -7.19
C LYS A 143 13.39 10.99 -7.51
N SER A 144 12.19 10.71 -8.06
CA SER A 144 11.79 9.37 -8.52
C SER A 144 12.28 9.16 -9.93
N GLY A 145 13.36 8.42 -10.09
CA GLY A 145 13.83 7.89 -11.37
C GLY A 145 13.56 6.39 -11.47
N ASP A 146 14.36 5.71 -12.25
CA ASP A 146 14.34 4.23 -12.32
C ASP A 146 14.75 3.57 -11.00
N LEU A 147 15.59 4.27 -10.21
CA LEU A 147 16.13 3.77 -8.95
C LEU A 147 15.93 4.82 -7.84
N THR A 148 15.49 4.35 -6.68
CA THR A 148 15.29 5.11 -5.45
C THR A 148 16.21 4.60 -4.33
N LEU A 149 15.82 3.58 -3.62
CA LEU A 149 16.61 2.94 -2.55
C LEU A 149 17.86 2.22 -3.07
N ALA A 150 17.86 1.77 -4.33
CA ALA A 150 19.04 1.21 -5.00
C ALA A 150 19.83 2.25 -5.80
N ASN A 151 19.54 3.53 -5.65
CA ASN A 151 20.21 4.59 -6.42
C ASN A 151 21.68 4.71 -6.01
N PRO A 152 22.62 4.78 -6.97
CA PRO A 152 24.05 4.98 -6.67
C PRO A 152 24.39 6.38 -6.16
N SER A 153 23.49 7.38 -6.33
CA SER A 153 23.63 8.72 -5.75
C SER A 153 23.18 8.70 -4.29
N ASP A 154 24.08 9.04 -3.39
CA ASP A 154 23.79 9.10 -1.95
C ASP A 154 22.68 10.12 -1.63
N ASP A 155 22.64 11.26 -2.30
CA ASP A 155 21.63 12.30 -2.08
C ASP A 155 20.20 11.78 -2.38
N ILE A 156 20.05 11.05 -3.49
CA ILE A 156 18.75 10.46 -3.86
C ILE A 156 18.41 9.32 -2.91
N ARG A 157 19.37 8.45 -2.64
CA ARG A 157 19.17 7.29 -1.78
C ARG A 157 18.82 7.71 -0.35
N ASN A 158 19.55 8.65 0.23
CA ASN A 158 19.31 9.14 1.59
C ASN A 158 17.94 9.81 1.74
N PHE A 159 17.47 10.54 0.72
CA PHE A 159 16.12 11.09 0.69
C PHE A 159 15.07 9.98 0.82
N TRP A 160 15.19 8.89 0.05
CA TRP A 160 14.23 7.79 0.08
C TRP A 160 14.36 6.90 1.33
N ILE A 161 15.55 6.77 1.89
CA ILE A 161 15.76 6.12 3.18
C ILE A 161 15.05 6.90 4.28
N GLU A 162 15.24 8.22 4.33
CA GLU A 162 14.58 9.07 5.34
C GLU A 162 13.06 9.06 5.17
N HIS A 163 12.55 9.20 3.94
CA HIS A 163 11.13 9.04 3.64
C HIS A 163 10.56 7.74 4.21
N THR A 164 11.23 6.61 3.97
CA THR A 164 10.75 5.30 4.43
C THR A 164 10.80 5.18 5.95
N LYS A 165 11.85 5.70 6.60
CA LYS A 165 11.95 5.75 8.07
C LYS A 165 10.80 6.56 8.68
N ARG A 166 10.44 7.68 8.08
CA ARG A 166 9.30 8.51 8.52
C ARG A 166 7.97 7.79 8.33
N CYS A 167 7.78 7.10 7.22
CA CYS A 167 6.60 6.28 6.99
C CYS A 167 6.45 5.17 8.06
N ARG A 168 7.55 4.55 8.49
CA ARG A 168 7.56 3.57 9.57
C ARG A 168 7.20 4.20 10.92
N TRP A 169 7.74 5.37 11.23
CA TRP A 169 7.36 6.12 12.43
C TRP A 169 5.87 6.50 12.43
N ILE A 170 5.36 7.02 11.33
CA ILE A 170 3.93 7.34 11.17
C ILE A 170 3.08 6.09 11.40
N SER A 171 3.49 4.95 10.84
CA SER A 171 2.79 3.67 11.00
C SER A 171 2.76 3.20 12.46
N ASP A 172 3.84 3.39 13.21
CA ASP A 172 3.87 3.05 14.64
C ASP A 172 2.91 3.92 15.45
N GLU A 173 2.88 5.23 15.19
CA GLU A 173 1.92 6.13 15.85
C GLU A 173 0.46 5.82 15.48
N MET A 174 0.18 5.46 14.22
CA MET A 174 -1.13 4.96 13.80
C MET A 174 -1.51 3.68 14.55
N GLY A 175 -0.60 2.70 14.59
CA GLY A 175 -0.82 1.44 15.29
C GLY A 175 -1.06 1.61 16.78
N LYS A 176 -0.31 2.49 17.42
CA LYS A 176 -0.48 2.86 18.82
C LYS A 176 -1.84 3.51 19.08
N ALA A 177 -2.26 4.45 18.23
CA ALA A 177 -3.52 5.15 18.35
C ALA A 177 -4.74 4.24 18.19
N GLN A 178 -4.63 3.20 17.36
CA GLN A 178 -5.71 2.22 17.14
C GLN A 178 -5.61 0.96 18.00
N ASN A 179 -4.58 0.88 18.86
CA ASN A 179 -4.27 -0.28 19.71
C ASN A 179 -4.24 -1.61 18.92
N ASP A 180 -3.68 -1.56 17.70
CA ASP A 180 -3.55 -2.70 16.80
C ASP A 180 -2.45 -2.40 15.78
N PRO A 181 -1.54 -3.33 15.47
CA PRO A 181 -0.45 -3.04 14.57
C PRO A 181 -0.91 -2.48 13.22
N CYS A 182 -0.26 -1.40 12.79
CA CYS A 182 -0.38 -0.86 11.45
C CYS A 182 0.56 -1.64 10.52
N MET A 183 0.06 -2.13 9.39
CA MET A 183 0.88 -2.73 8.35
C MET A 183 1.47 -1.61 7.50
N MET A 184 2.80 -1.49 7.49
CA MET A 184 3.52 -0.53 6.65
C MET A 184 4.07 -1.25 5.44
N ASN A 185 3.54 -0.93 4.26
CA ASN A 185 3.98 -1.52 3.01
C ASN A 185 5.07 -0.68 2.37
N LEU A 186 6.25 -1.25 2.24
CA LEU A 186 7.35 -0.69 1.46
C LEU A 186 7.32 -1.29 0.05
N TRP A 187 6.76 -0.54 -0.90
CA TRP A 187 6.86 -0.91 -2.30
C TRP A 187 8.23 -0.50 -2.87
N ILE A 188 9.00 -1.50 -3.29
CA ILE A 188 10.32 -1.29 -3.91
C ILE A 188 10.12 -0.82 -5.35
N HIS A 189 10.27 0.47 -5.58
CA HIS A 189 10.10 1.11 -6.88
C HIS A 189 11.19 0.72 -7.90
N ASP A 190 12.37 0.37 -7.43
CA ASP A 190 13.62 0.24 -8.16
C ASP A 190 13.56 -0.74 -9.33
N GLY A 191 13.69 -0.23 -10.53
CA GLY A 191 13.73 -0.99 -11.77
C GLY A 191 14.00 -0.10 -12.97
N SER A 192 14.60 -0.65 -14.02
CA SER A 192 14.96 0.05 -15.25
C SER A 192 14.57 -0.68 -16.51
N LYS A 193 14.39 0.06 -17.61
CA LYS A 193 14.12 -0.52 -18.94
C LYS A 193 15.34 -1.24 -19.48
N GLU A 194 16.52 -0.83 -19.08
CA GLU A 194 17.77 -1.44 -19.51
C GLU A 194 18.32 -2.36 -18.42
N VAL A 195 18.88 -3.48 -18.84
CA VAL A 195 19.56 -4.41 -17.93
C VAL A 195 20.95 -3.86 -17.63
N PRO A 196 21.26 -3.52 -16.36
CA PRO A 196 22.57 -2.99 -16.00
C PRO A 196 23.67 -4.05 -16.16
N ALA A 197 24.87 -3.59 -16.49
CA ALA A 197 26.05 -4.47 -16.61
C ALA A 197 26.36 -5.21 -15.30
N SER A 198 26.13 -4.57 -14.15
CA SER A 198 26.27 -5.20 -12.83
C SER A 198 24.95 -5.23 -12.09
N ARG A 199 24.20 -6.33 -12.24
CA ARG A 199 22.92 -6.55 -11.54
C ARG A 199 23.09 -6.62 -10.03
N LEU A 200 24.20 -7.17 -9.54
CA LEU A 200 24.47 -7.34 -8.10
C LEU A 200 24.79 -6.02 -7.42
N ARG A 201 25.32 -5.02 -8.13
CA ARG A 201 25.63 -3.72 -7.54
C ARG A 201 24.39 -3.07 -6.91
N TYR A 202 23.32 -2.96 -7.67
CA TYR A 202 22.07 -2.31 -7.20
C TYR A 202 21.38 -3.12 -6.11
N ARG A 203 21.50 -4.44 -6.11
CA ARG A 203 20.99 -5.28 -5.02
C ARG A 203 21.72 -5.02 -3.71
N ARG A 204 23.05 -4.88 -3.74
CA ARG A 204 23.84 -4.55 -2.54
C ARG A 204 23.49 -3.17 -2.00
N ILE A 205 23.36 -2.18 -2.90
CA ILE A 205 22.95 -0.83 -2.49
C ILE A 205 21.56 -0.86 -1.86
N LEU A 206 20.62 -1.63 -2.42
CA LEU A 206 19.28 -1.82 -1.84
C LEU A 206 19.37 -2.50 -0.47
N GLU A 207 20.15 -3.56 -0.33
CA GLU A 207 20.37 -4.27 0.93
C GLU A 207 20.87 -3.31 2.02
N GLU A 208 21.92 -2.53 1.73
CA GLU A 208 22.45 -1.49 2.64
C GLU A 208 21.37 -0.47 3.04
N SER A 209 20.52 -0.05 2.10
CA SER A 209 19.43 0.89 2.37
C SER A 209 18.35 0.25 3.27
N LEU A 210 18.01 -1.01 3.03
CA LEU A 210 17.03 -1.74 3.85
C LEU A 210 17.57 -2.01 5.25
N ASP A 211 18.85 -2.37 5.39
CA ASP A 211 19.48 -2.54 6.70
C ASP A 211 19.40 -1.26 7.53
N GLU A 212 19.63 -0.10 6.91
CA GLU A 212 19.50 1.18 7.57
C GLU A 212 18.05 1.53 7.94
N ILE A 213 17.11 1.26 7.05
CA ILE A 213 15.67 1.50 7.27
C ILE A 213 15.15 0.64 8.42
N PHE A 214 15.53 -0.63 8.46
CA PHE A 214 15.03 -1.59 9.44
C PHE A 214 15.84 -1.65 10.73
N ALA A 215 16.89 -0.85 10.89
CA ALA A 215 17.70 -0.79 12.11
C ALA A 215 16.89 -0.40 13.36
N THR A 216 15.80 0.34 13.20
CA THR A 216 14.89 0.71 14.31
C THR A 216 13.73 -0.25 14.38
N GLU A 217 13.53 -0.90 15.53
CA GLU A 217 12.36 -1.73 15.81
C GLU A 217 11.20 -0.87 16.34
N TYR A 218 9.99 -1.17 15.88
CA TYR A 218 8.76 -0.55 16.33
C TYR A 218 7.81 -1.58 16.93
N LYS A 219 7.01 -1.15 17.89
CA LYS A 219 6.09 -2.04 18.61
C LYS A 219 4.73 -2.14 17.95
N TRP A 220 4.24 -1.05 17.39
CA TRP A 220 2.86 -0.89 16.94
C TRP A 220 2.72 -0.90 15.42
N MET A 221 3.75 -1.31 14.72
CA MET A 221 3.69 -1.52 13.27
C MET A 221 4.36 -2.84 12.88
N LYS A 222 4.08 -3.27 11.66
CA LYS A 222 4.76 -4.41 11.03
C LYS A 222 5.17 -4.01 9.63
N ASP A 223 6.40 -4.30 9.28
CA ASP A 223 6.91 -4.08 7.94
C ASP A 223 6.39 -5.16 6.98
N CYS A 224 5.95 -4.72 5.82
CA CYS A 224 5.65 -5.54 4.66
C CYS A 224 6.48 -5.04 3.49
N ILE A 225 7.05 -5.93 2.70
CA ILE A 225 7.84 -5.56 1.51
C ILE A 225 7.09 -6.03 0.27
N GLU A 226 6.84 -5.09 -0.63
CA GLU A 226 6.27 -5.36 -1.94
C GLU A 226 7.32 -5.13 -3.02
N ALA A 227 7.72 -6.18 -3.70
CA ALA A 227 8.63 -6.06 -4.82
C ALA A 227 7.93 -5.52 -6.05
N LYS A 228 8.64 -4.73 -6.85
CA LYS A 228 8.16 -4.30 -8.15
C LYS A 228 7.85 -5.50 -9.04
N LEU A 229 6.65 -5.52 -9.60
CA LEU A 229 6.24 -6.56 -10.54
C LEU A 229 7.01 -6.37 -11.85
N PHE A 230 7.71 -7.43 -12.28
CA PHE A 230 8.50 -7.42 -13.49
C PHE A 230 7.64 -7.20 -14.74
N GLY A 231 8.06 -6.30 -15.62
CA GLY A 231 7.37 -6.00 -16.87
C GLY A 231 6.23 -4.98 -16.78
N ILE A 232 5.86 -4.54 -15.58
CA ILE A 232 4.96 -3.39 -15.40
C ILE A 232 5.79 -2.12 -15.64
N GLY A 233 5.31 -1.25 -16.54
CA GLY A 233 6.05 -0.06 -16.92
C GLY A 233 7.21 -0.34 -17.89
N LEU A 234 7.29 -1.54 -18.48
CA LEU A 234 8.29 -1.96 -19.47
C LEU A 234 9.71 -2.16 -18.90
N GLU A 235 9.86 -2.38 -17.61
CA GLU A 235 11.14 -2.66 -17.01
C GLU A 235 11.68 -4.04 -17.43
N SER A 236 12.96 -4.08 -17.81
CA SER A 236 13.71 -5.31 -18.06
C SER A 236 14.54 -5.76 -16.85
N TYR A 237 14.70 -4.89 -15.86
CA TYR A 237 15.45 -5.14 -14.65
C TYR A 237 14.72 -4.55 -13.44
N THR A 238 14.69 -5.30 -12.35
CA THR A 238 14.32 -4.82 -11.03
C THR A 238 15.39 -5.21 -10.02
N ALA A 239 15.68 -4.34 -9.05
CA ALA A 239 16.64 -4.62 -8.00
C ALA A 239 16.19 -5.81 -7.15
N VAL A 240 14.89 -5.87 -6.86
CA VAL A 240 14.22 -7.01 -6.24
C VAL A 240 12.92 -7.30 -7.00
N SER A 241 12.64 -8.54 -7.32
CA SER A 241 11.39 -8.96 -7.95
C SER A 241 10.57 -9.84 -7.00
N TYR A 242 9.28 -9.93 -7.27
CA TYR A 242 8.37 -10.83 -6.56
C TYR A 242 8.86 -12.28 -6.50
N THR A 243 9.48 -12.76 -7.57
CA THR A 243 10.07 -14.11 -7.62
C THR A 243 11.17 -14.30 -6.58
N HIS A 244 11.99 -13.27 -6.32
CA HIS A 244 13.04 -13.35 -5.32
C HIS A 244 12.48 -13.40 -3.89
N LEU A 245 11.45 -12.63 -3.58
CA LEU A 245 10.79 -12.67 -2.27
C LEU A 245 10.11 -14.01 -2.03
N ARG A 246 9.39 -14.54 -3.02
CA ARG A 246 8.73 -15.86 -2.89
C ARG A 246 9.69 -17.03 -2.70
N ALA A 247 10.89 -16.95 -3.25
CA ALA A 247 11.89 -18.01 -3.07
C ALA A 247 12.28 -18.18 -1.59
N HIS A 248 12.21 -17.12 -0.79
CA HIS A 248 12.46 -17.17 0.65
C HIS A 248 11.23 -17.62 1.46
N GLU A 249 10.02 -17.33 1.01
CA GLU A 249 8.78 -17.77 1.68
C GLU A 249 8.58 -19.29 1.60
N THR A 250 9.01 -19.92 0.51
CA THR A 250 8.86 -21.37 0.30
C THR A 250 9.83 -22.20 1.14
N GLU A 251 10.93 -21.66 1.61
CA GLU A 251 11.87 -22.35 2.49
C GLU A 251 11.44 -22.34 3.96
N LEU A 252 10.54 -21.43 4.35
CA LEU A 252 10.04 -21.33 5.72
C LEU A 252 8.73 -22.10 5.96
N HIS A 253 8.13 -22.66 4.94
CA HIS A 253 6.84 -23.37 5.00
C HIS A 253 6.92 -24.83 4.51
N LEU A 254 8.10 -25.35 4.28
CA LEU A 254 8.38 -26.76 4.04
C LEU A 254 9.06 -27.40 5.26
#